data_08a31ff792a5026258d2fae1571ea26d
#
_entry.id   08a31ff792a5026258d2fae1571ea26d
#
_cell.length_a   1.000
_cell.length_b   1.000
_cell.length_c   1.000
_cell.angle_alpha   90.00
_cell.angle_beta   90.00
_cell.angle_gamma   90.00
#
_symmetry.space_group_name_H-M   'P 1'
#
loop_
_entity.id
_entity.type
_entity.pdbx_description
1 polymer ?
#
loop_
_entity_poly.entity_id
_entity_poly.type
_entity_poly.pdbx_seq_one_letter_code
_entity_poly.pdbx_strand_id
1 'polypeptide(L)'
;MVKHIILWKLRSDLTAEQKQTAALAIKQGLEGLKGQVPGLVDIRVQATGQLDSSNADIMLDSTLESPEALKGYATHPAHLAVANGVVRPNTEVRTCLDYII
;
A
#
# COMPACT_ATOMS: atom_id res chain seq x y z
N MET A 1 10.30 2.74 -16.38
CA MET A 1 9.33 2.83 -15.27
C MET A 1 9.86 2.11 -14.03
N VAL A 2 9.23 2.35 -12.91
CA VAL A 2 9.63 1.78 -11.63
C VAL A 2 8.44 1.04 -11.03
N LYS A 3 8.69 -0.14 -10.50
CA LYS A 3 7.76 -0.87 -9.65
C LYS A 3 8.06 -0.58 -8.19
N HIS A 4 7.01 -0.30 -7.42
CA HIS A 4 7.05 -0.09 -5.98
C HIS A 4 6.09 -1.09 -5.35
N ILE A 5 6.65 -2.13 -4.74
CA ILE A 5 5.90 -3.24 -4.15
C ILE A 5 6.09 -3.20 -2.65
N ILE A 6 4.98 -3.25 -1.92
CA ILE A 6 5.02 -3.36 -0.46
C ILE A 6 4.15 -4.52 -0.02
N LEU A 7 4.67 -5.29 0.93
CA LEU A 7 3.90 -6.29 1.66
C LEU A 7 3.75 -5.83 3.09
N TRP A 8 2.53 -5.86 3.60
CA TRP A 8 2.24 -5.54 5.00
C TRP A 8 1.64 -6.72 5.72
N LYS A 9 1.97 -6.80 7.00
CA LYS A 9 1.26 -7.62 7.94
C LYS A 9 0.42 -6.69 8.82
N LEU A 10 -0.86 -7.01 8.98
CA LEU A 10 -1.75 -6.28 9.88
C LEU A 10 -1.38 -6.56 11.32
N ARG A 11 -1.69 -5.62 12.22
CA ARG A 11 -1.41 -5.78 13.65
C ARG A 11 -2.10 -7.02 14.18
N SER A 12 -1.35 -7.81 14.94
CA SER A 12 -1.83 -9.07 15.51
C SER A 12 -2.88 -8.88 16.60
N ASP A 13 -2.94 -7.67 17.19
CA ASP A 13 -3.91 -7.33 18.25
C ASP A 13 -5.28 -6.92 17.70
N LEU A 14 -5.45 -6.84 16.36
CA LEU A 14 -6.73 -6.59 15.75
C LEU A 14 -7.56 -7.87 15.70
N THR A 15 -8.88 -7.73 15.93
CA THR A 15 -9.81 -8.83 15.72
C THR A 15 -9.93 -9.15 14.22
N ALA A 16 -10.49 -10.31 13.86
CA ALA A 16 -10.72 -10.67 12.47
C ALA A 16 -11.58 -9.62 11.74
N GLU A 17 -12.61 -9.09 12.38
CA GLU A 17 -13.46 -8.05 11.83
C GLU A 17 -12.70 -6.73 11.65
N GLN A 18 -11.90 -6.34 12.63
CA GLN A 18 -11.06 -5.14 12.53
C GLN A 18 -10.04 -5.27 11.40
N LYS A 19 -9.46 -6.46 11.20
CA LYS A 19 -8.53 -6.70 10.10
C LYS A 19 -9.21 -6.54 8.74
N GLN A 20 -10.43 -7.03 8.59
CA GLN A 20 -11.20 -6.86 7.34
C GLN A 20 -11.49 -5.38 7.07
N THR A 21 -11.92 -4.66 8.08
CA THR A 21 -12.20 -3.22 7.97
C THR A 21 -10.93 -2.45 7.60
N ALA A 22 -9.82 -2.74 8.27
CA ALA A 22 -8.54 -2.10 8.00
C ALA A 22 -8.05 -2.40 6.57
N ALA A 23 -8.14 -3.65 6.13
CA ALA A 23 -7.72 -4.06 4.79
C ALA A 23 -8.49 -3.31 3.70
N LEU A 24 -9.80 -3.18 3.84
CA LEU A 24 -10.62 -2.44 2.88
C LEU A 24 -10.29 -0.95 2.90
N ALA A 25 -10.07 -0.36 4.06
CA ALA A 25 -9.71 1.05 4.19
C ALA A 25 -8.36 1.35 3.54
N ILE A 26 -7.38 0.47 3.73
CA ILE A 26 -6.05 0.58 3.11
C ILE A 26 -6.18 0.49 1.58
N LYS A 27 -6.93 -0.50 1.08
CA LYS A 27 -7.16 -0.66 -0.35
C LYS A 27 -7.80 0.58 -0.96
N GLN A 28 -8.88 1.06 -0.38
CA GLN A 28 -9.61 2.22 -0.89
C GLN A 28 -8.75 3.48 -0.84
N GLY A 29 -8.03 3.70 0.24
CA GLY A 29 -7.19 4.87 0.42
C GLY A 29 -6.04 4.91 -0.58
N LEU A 30 -5.32 3.80 -0.74
CA LEU A 30 -4.18 3.73 -1.65
C LEU A 30 -4.59 3.74 -3.12
N GLU A 31 -5.60 2.96 -3.51
CA GLU A 31 -6.09 2.95 -4.89
C GLU A 31 -6.71 4.30 -5.29
N GLY A 32 -7.25 5.03 -4.33
CA GLY A 32 -7.76 6.38 -4.55
C GLY A 32 -6.70 7.41 -4.90
N LEU A 33 -5.42 7.10 -4.74
CA LEU A 33 -4.32 8.00 -5.10
C LEU A 33 -4.10 8.08 -6.62
N LYS A 34 -4.62 7.15 -7.39
CA LYS A 34 -4.52 7.19 -8.86
C LYS A 34 -5.18 8.46 -9.39
N GLY A 35 -4.44 9.20 -10.19
CA GLY A 35 -4.89 10.49 -10.74
C GLY A 35 -4.65 11.69 -9.82
N GLN A 36 -4.19 11.48 -8.58
CA GLN A 36 -3.91 12.56 -7.64
C GLN A 36 -2.42 12.86 -7.49
N VAL A 37 -1.56 11.91 -7.83
CA VAL A 37 -0.11 12.01 -7.61
C VAL A 37 0.61 12.02 -8.96
N PRO A 38 1.37 13.08 -9.27
CA PRO A 38 2.13 13.15 -10.53
C PRO A 38 3.11 11.97 -10.64
N GLY A 39 3.14 11.36 -11.82
CA GLY A 39 4.05 10.24 -12.10
C GLY A 39 3.58 8.88 -11.60
N LEU A 40 2.46 8.81 -10.89
CA LEU A 40 1.84 7.54 -10.50
C LEU A 40 1.03 7.00 -11.69
N VAL A 41 1.52 5.91 -12.30
CA VAL A 41 0.92 5.32 -13.51
C VAL A 41 -0.21 4.37 -13.15
N ASP A 42 0.02 3.51 -12.16
CA ASP A 42 -0.98 2.54 -11.70
C ASP A 42 -0.74 2.22 -10.23
N ILE A 43 -1.80 1.83 -9.55
CA ILE A 43 -1.75 1.43 -8.14
C ILE A 43 -2.87 0.44 -7.87
N ARG A 44 -2.50 -0.72 -7.34
CA ARG A 44 -3.43 -1.78 -6.98
C ARG A 44 -3.07 -2.32 -5.61
N VAL A 45 -4.08 -2.70 -4.86
CA VAL A 45 -3.90 -3.30 -3.54
C VAL A 45 -4.63 -4.64 -3.48
N GLN A 46 -3.88 -5.68 -3.19
CA GLN A 46 -4.43 -7.02 -2.91
C GLN A 46 -4.65 -7.11 -1.41
N ALA A 47 -5.92 -7.16 -0.99
CA ALA A 47 -6.29 -7.07 0.41
C ALA A 47 -7.17 -8.23 0.90
N THR A 48 -7.64 -9.09 -0.01
CA THR A 48 -8.53 -10.21 0.32
C THR A 48 -8.16 -11.45 -0.50
N GLY A 49 -8.64 -12.61 -0.07
CA GLY A 49 -8.41 -13.85 -0.81
C GLY A 49 -7.07 -14.51 -0.56
N GLN A 50 -6.38 -14.14 0.52
CA GLN A 50 -5.11 -14.77 0.88
C GLN A 50 -5.31 -16.25 1.21
N LEU A 51 -4.37 -17.07 0.76
CA LEU A 51 -4.30 -18.47 1.14
C LEU A 51 -3.62 -18.62 2.49
N ASP A 52 -3.88 -19.71 3.19
CA ASP A 52 -3.28 -19.99 4.50
C ASP A 52 -1.75 -20.10 4.46
N SER A 53 -1.18 -20.38 3.28
CA SER A 53 0.26 -20.40 3.07
C SER A 53 0.90 -19.01 3.12
N SER A 54 0.09 -17.94 3.07
CA SER A 54 0.60 -16.56 3.07
C SER A 54 1.07 -16.15 4.46
N ASN A 55 2.17 -15.39 4.50
CA ASN A 55 2.67 -14.78 5.74
C ASN A 55 2.65 -13.24 5.69
N ALA A 56 2.00 -12.69 4.69
CA ALA A 56 1.65 -11.28 4.62
C ALA A 56 0.15 -11.16 4.35
N ASP A 57 -0.42 -10.01 4.70
CA ASP A 57 -1.87 -9.82 4.62
C ASP A 57 -2.28 -8.96 3.43
N ILE A 58 -1.47 -7.96 3.07
CA ILE A 58 -1.79 -6.97 2.06
C ILE A 58 -0.58 -6.74 1.17
N MET A 59 -0.82 -6.61 -0.13
CA MET A 59 0.21 -6.21 -1.10
C MET A 59 -0.21 -4.94 -1.80
N LEU A 60 0.73 -3.97 -1.85
CA LEU A 60 0.67 -2.83 -2.75
C LEU A 60 1.48 -3.15 -3.99
N ASP A 61 0.86 -3.03 -5.16
CA ASP A 61 1.52 -3.13 -6.46
C ASP A 61 1.31 -1.81 -7.19
N SER A 62 2.36 -0.99 -7.25
CA SER A 62 2.29 0.31 -7.90
C SER A 62 3.38 0.48 -8.95
N THR A 63 3.07 1.31 -9.95
CA THR A 63 3.97 1.64 -11.06
C THR A 63 4.11 3.15 -11.13
N LEU A 64 5.35 3.64 -11.18
CA LEU A 64 5.68 5.05 -11.29
C LEU A 64 6.56 5.29 -12.52
N GLU A 65 6.54 6.51 -13.04
CA GLU A 65 7.26 6.85 -14.28
C GLU A 65 8.78 6.78 -14.12
N SER A 66 9.29 7.06 -12.91
CA SER A 66 10.73 7.20 -12.67
C SER A 66 11.05 7.08 -11.17
N PRO A 67 12.33 6.90 -10.80
CA PRO A 67 12.75 6.99 -9.39
C PRO A 67 12.40 8.33 -8.76
N GLU A 68 12.48 9.42 -9.51
CA GLU A 68 12.12 10.76 -9.04
C GLU A 68 10.62 10.85 -8.74
N ALA A 69 9.79 10.25 -9.60
CA ALA A 69 8.34 10.17 -9.37
C ALA A 69 8.02 9.38 -8.10
N LEU A 70 8.77 8.32 -7.82
CA LEU A 70 8.60 7.55 -6.58
C LEU A 70 8.94 8.39 -5.34
N LYS A 71 10.01 9.18 -5.40
CA LYS A 71 10.34 10.11 -4.30
C LYS A 71 9.23 11.14 -4.08
N GLY A 72 8.70 11.69 -5.16
CA GLY A 72 7.58 12.64 -5.10
C GLY A 72 6.31 12.02 -4.54
N TYR A 73 6.02 10.77 -4.89
CA TYR A 73 4.92 10.00 -4.35
C TYR A 73 5.06 9.82 -2.83
N ALA A 74 6.24 9.40 -2.38
CA ALA A 74 6.49 9.12 -0.96
C ALA A 74 6.23 10.33 -0.06
N THR A 75 6.49 11.54 -0.56
CA THR A 75 6.33 12.78 0.21
C THR A 75 5.06 13.57 -0.15
N HIS A 76 4.27 13.09 -1.10
CA HIS A 76 3.06 13.78 -1.54
C HIS A 76 2.03 13.84 -0.40
N PRO A 77 1.39 15.00 -0.16
CA PRO A 77 0.41 15.13 0.92
C PRO A 77 -0.74 14.12 0.87
N ALA A 78 -1.23 13.81 -0.32
CA ALA A 78 -2.30 12.82 -0.48
C ALA A 78 -1.85 11.42 -0.04
N HIS A 79 -0.61 11.02 -0.39
CA HIS A 79 -0.04 9.76 0.06
C HIS A 79 0.18 9.75 1.57
N LEU A 80 0.74 10.83 2.12
CA LEU A 80 1.00 10.92 3.57
C LEU A 80 -0.29 10.84 4.38
N ALA A 81 -1.38 11.42 3.90
CA ALA A 81 -2.68 11.35 4.58
C ALA A 81 -3.15 9.90 4.70
N VAL A 82 -3.04 9.10 3.65
CA VAL A 82 -3.40 7.68 3.67
C VAL A 82 -2.43 6.87 4.52
N ALA A 83 -1.12 7.08 4.32
CA ALA A 83 -0.09 6.34 5.05
C ALA A 83 -0.20 6.55 6.57
N ASN A 84 -0.38 7.79 7.00
CA ASN A 84 -0.44 8.12 8.42
C ASN A 84 -1.83 7.87 9.04
N GLY A 85 -2.89 8.01 8.25
CA GLY A 85 -4.26 7.88 8.73
C GLY A 85 -4.77 6.45 8.77
N VAL A 86 -4.35 5.61 7.84
CA VAL A 86 -4.95 4.28 7.66
C VAL A 86 -3.92 3.16 7.67
N VAL A 87 -2.77 3.32 6.99
CA VAL A 87 -1.82 2.22 6.80
C VAL A 87 -1.02 1.96 8.08
N ARG A 88 -0.27 2.97 8.54
CA ARG A 88 0.62 2.82 9.71
C ARG A 88 -0.10 2.43 10.98
N PRO A 89 -1.28 2.99 11.29
CA PRO A 89 -1.99 2.60 12.51
C PRO A 89 -2.43 1.13 12.54
N ASN A 90 -2.55 0.48 11.39
CA ASN A 90 -3.11 -0.87 11.28
C ASN A 90 -2.10 -1.95 10.91
N THR A 91 -0.84 -1.59 10.66
CA THR A 91 0.20 -2.54 10.23
C THR A 91 1.34 -2.61 11.22
N GLU A 92 2.00 -3.78 11.30
CA GLU A 92 3.15 -3.99 12.19
C GLU A 92 4.42 -4.41 11.46
N VAL A 93 4.30 -4.97 10.26
CA VAL A 93 5.45 -5.37 9.45
C VAL A 93 5.29 -4.79 8.05
N ARG A 94 6.35 -4.20 7.54
CA ARG A 94 6.40 -3.63 6.18
C ARG A 94 7.65 -4.13 5.47
N THR A 95 7.46 -4.73 4.30
CA THR A 95 8.55 -5.16 3.42
C THR A 95 8.37 -4.47 2.08
N CYS A 96 9.44 -3.86 1.57
CA CYS A 96 9.41 -3.05 0.35
C CYS A 96 10.44 -3.57 -0.66
N LEU A 97 10.03 -3.60 -1.93
CA LEU A 97 10.92 -3.85 -3.06
C LEU A 97 10.61 -2.84 -4.16
N ASP A 98 11.59 -2.01 -4.49
CA ASP A 98 11.54 -1.05 -5.59
C ASP A 98 12.51 -1.48 -6.66
N TYR A 99 12.06 -1.52 -7.94
CA TYR A 99 12.93 -1.93 -9.03
C TYR A 99 12.52 -1.31 -10.36
N ILE A 100 13.47 -1.23 -11.27
CA ILE A 100 13.27 -0.70 -12.62
C ILE A 100 12.78 -1.82 -13.54
N ILE A 101 11.76 -1.50 -14.32
CA ILE A 101 11.22 -2.41 -15.33
C ILE A 101 11.42 -1.85 -16.74
#